data_df198ea3be0571b5dd3703113eaf80e9
#
_entry.id   df198ea3be0571b5dd3703113eaf80e9
#
_cell.length_a   1.000
_cell.length_b   1.000
_cell.length_c   1.000
_cell.angle_alpha   90.00
_cell.angle_beta   90.00
_cell.angle_gamma   90.00
#
_symmetry.space_group_name_H-M   'P 1'
#
loop_
_entity.id
_entity.type
_entity.pdbx_description
1 polymer ?
#
loop_
_entity_poly.entity_id
_entity_poly.type
_entity_poly.pdbx_seq_one_letter_code
_entity_poly.pdbx_strand_id
1 'polypeptide(L)' 'MVYCRHMGNKSDESLRIELGQKLKQARAKSGLTQAQVAESAKLNVNYYARVERGEVNLSFEKLHRILKVLKIKSLDI' A
#
# COMPACT_ATOMS: atom_id res chain seq x y z
N MET A 1 -3.07 26.13 -3.69
CA MET A 1 -2.86 25.75 -4.24
C MET A 1 -2.49 25.26 -4.61
N VAL A 2 -2.48 25.30 -4.45
CA VAL A 2 -2.18 24.69 -5.16
C VAL A 2 -1.76 23.90 -5.30
N TYR A 3 -2.05 23.66 -5.34
CA TYR A 3 -1.72 22.78 -5.83
C TYR A 3 -1.22 22.24 -6.30
N CYS A 4 -1.29 22.30 -6.31
CA CYS A 4 -0.84 21.75 -7.00
C CYS A 4 -0.30 21.22 -7.19
N ARG A 5 -0.50 21.22 -7.07
CA ARG A 5 -0.04 20.64 -7.56
C ARG A 5 0.50 20.07 -7.89
N HIS A 6 0.41 20.12 -7.78
CA HIS A 6 1.00 19.49 -8.42
C HIS A 6 1.47 18.84 -8.63
N MET A 7 0.86 18.91 -8.44
CA MET A 7 1.21 18.16 -8.90
C MET A 7 1.86 17.72 -9.14
N GLY A 8 1.02 18.21 -8.77
CA GLY A 8 1.29 16.99 -9.43
C GLY A 8 2.70 16.69 -9.59
N ASN A 9 3.29 17.24 -8.96
CA ASN A 9 4.68 17.06 -9.14
C ASN A 9 5.22 15.81 -8.56
N LYS A 10 4.48 15.16 -7.70
CA LYS A 10 4.88 13.83 -7.32
C LYS A 10 4.54 12.88 -8.42
N SER A 11 5.52 12.09 -8.84
CA SER A 11 5.29 11.08 -9.83
C SER A 11 4.46 9.95 -9.25
N ASP A 12 3.89 9.13 -10.11
CA ASP A 12 3.20 7.93 -9.67
C ASP A 12 4.13 7.05 -8.86
N GLU A 13 5.39 7.03 -9.23
CA GLU A 13 6.38 6.23 -8.51
C GLU A 13 6.52 6.70 -7.06
N SER A 14 6.61 8.01 -6.85
CA SER A 14 6.71 8.54 -5.49
C SER A 14 5.49 8.18 -4.66
N LEU A 15 4.32 8.26 -5.26
CA LEU A 15 3.09 7.93 -4.56
C LEU A 15 3.03 6.45 -4.21
N ARG A 16 3.50 5.60 -5.13
CA ARG A 16 3.53 4.16 -4.87
C ARG A 16 4.47 3.82 -3.72
N ILE A 17 5.62 4.48 -3.69
CA ILE A 17 6.59 4.25 -2.62
C ILE A 17 6.01 4.69 -1.29
N GLU A 18 5.39 5.85 -1.26
CA GLU A 18 4.80 6.37 -0.05
C GLU A 18 3.69 5.44 0.46
N LEU A 19 2.83 5.00 -0.43
CA LEU A 19 1.77 4.07 -0.06
C LEU A 19 2.34 2.76 0.47
N GLY A 20 3.35 2.24 -0.23
CA GLY A 20 3.97 0.99 0.19
C GLY A 20 4.57 1.08 1.58
N GLN A 21 5.20 2.21 1.89
CA GLN A 21 5.78 2.40 3.21
C GLN A 21 4.72 2.44 4.29
N LYS A 22 3.59 3.07 4.02
CA LYS A 22 2.50 3.12 4.98
C LYS A 22 1.89 1.75 5.21
N LEU A 23 1.78 0.95 4.16
CA LEU A 23 1.28 -0.40 4.30
C LEU A 23 2.26 -1.24 5.12
N LYS A 24 3.55 -1.09 4.87
CA LYS A 24 4.55 -1.82 5.63
C LYS A 24 4.51 -1.47 7.10
N GLN A 25 4.35 -0.18 7.41
CA GLN A 25 4.27 0.25 8.80
C GLN A 25 3.05 -0.31 9.49
N ALA A 26 1.91 -0.29 8.80
CA ALA A 26 0.68 -0.84 9.37
C ALA A 26 0.80 -2.34 9.60
N ARG A 27 1.44 -3.03 8.65
CA ARG A 27 1.66 -4.46 8.80
C ARG A 27 2.55 -4.76 10.01
N ALA A 28 3.62 -4.00 10.17
CA ALA A 28 4.52 -4.20 11.28
C ALA A 28 3.81 -3.98 12.61
N LYS A 29 2.97 -2.95 12.67
CA LYS A 29 2.21 -2.67 13.89
C LYS A 29 1.23 -3.79 14.18
N SER A 30 0.71 -4.45 13.16
CA SER A 30 -0.23 -5.56 13.34
C SER A 30 0.46 -6.85 13.69
N GLY A 31 1.78 -6.91 13.62
CA GLY A 31 2.52 -8.12 13.91
C GLY A 31 2.40 -9.19 12.85
N LEU A 32 2.05 -8.80 11.63
CA LEU A 32 1.85 -9.76 10.55
C LEU A 32 3.06 -9.81 9.64
N THR A 33 3.27 -10.97 9.02
CA THR A 33 4.30 -11.08 7.98
C THR A 33 3.70 -10.71 6.64
N GLN A 34 4.59 -10.48 5.66
CA GLN A 34 4.14 -10.23 4.30
C GLN A 34 3.31 -11.41 3.78
N ALA A 35 3.73 -12.62 4.07
CA ALA A 35 3.00 -13.80 3.61
C ALA A 35 1.60 -13.85 4.21
N GLN A 36 1.48 -13.50 5.50
CA GLN A 36 0.17 -13.52 6.14
C GLN A 36 -0.78 -12.50 5.53
N VAL A 37 -0.29 -11.29 5.28
CA VAL A 37 -1.13 -10.27 4.67
C VAL A 37 -1.51 -10.66 3.25
N ALA A 38 -0.55 -11.15 2.48
CA ALA A 38 -0.81 -11.54 1.10
C ALA A 38 -1.85 -12.65 1.04
N GLU A 39 -1.70 -13.65 1.88
CA GLU A 39 -2.64 -14.77 1.89
C GLU A 39 -4.03 -14.30 2.25
N SER A 40 -4.15 -13.47 3.28
CA SER A 40 -5.46 -12.98 3.71
C SER A 40 -6.10 -12.08 2.68
N ALA A 41 -5.29 -11.33 1.94
CA ALA A 41 -5.79 -10.44 0.89
C ALA A 41 -5.92 -11.15 -0.45
N LYS A 42 -5.60 -12.45 -0.49
CA LYS A 42 -5.67 -13.26 -1.70
C LYS A 42 -4.75 -12.73 -2.79
N LEU A 43 -3.53 -12.42 -2.38
CA LEU A 43 -2.50 -11.94 -3.28
C LEU A 43 -1.30 -12.86 -3.21
N ASN A 44 -0.52 -12.87 -4.28
CA ASN A 44 0.76 -13.55 -4.28
C ASN A 44 1.72 -12.80 -3.35
N VAL A 45 2.49 -13.53 -2.55
CA VAL A 45 3.36 -12.90 -1.57
C VAL A 45 4.45 -12.05 -2.26
N ASN A 46 4.95 -12.53 -3.40
CA ASN A 46 5.95 -11.75 -4.13
C ASN A 46 5.37 -10.46 -4.65
N TYR A 47 4.13 -10.51 -5.13
CA TYR A 47 3.44 -9.31 -5.58
C TYR A 47 3.25 -8.33 -4.41
N TYR A 48 2.80 -8.83 -3.28
CA TYR A 48 2.59 -7.96 -2.12
C TYR A 48 3.89 -7.33 -1.66
N ALA A 49 4.99 -8.11 -1.66
CA ALA A 49 6.28 -7.56 -1.28
C ALA A 49 6.68 -6.41 -2.19
N ARG A 50 6.38 -6.53 -3.49
CA ARG A 50 6.67 -5.47 -4.43
C ARG A 50 5.77 -4.26 -4.20
N VAL A 51 4.54 -4.49 -3.73
CA VAL A 51 3.66 -3.39 -3.36
C VAL A 51 4.29 -2.56 -2.25
N GLU A 52 4.85 -3.21 -1.24
CA GLU A 52 5.47 -2.49 -0.13
C GLU A 52 6.70 -1.71 -0.58
N ARG A 53 7.37 -2.19 -1.62
CA ARG A 53 8.53 -1.47 -2.16
C ARG A 53 8.15 -0.37 -3.15
N GLY A 54 6.87 -0.28 -3.50
CA GLY A 54 6.41 0.73 -4.44
C GLY A 54 6.72 0.40 -5.87
N GLU A 55 6.86 -0.88 -6.20
CA GLU A 55 7.28 -1.31 -7.53
C GLU A 55 6.13 -1.63 -8.47
N VAL A 56 4.90 -1.66 -7.97
CA VAL A 56 3.75 -2.02 -8.78
C VAL A 56 2.62 -1.06 -8.54
N ASN A 57 1.76 -0.92 -9.56
CA ASN A 57 0.53 -0.17 -9.42
C ASN A 57 -0.50 -1.05 -8.74
N LEU A 58 -1.03 -0.57 -7.65
CA LEU A 58 -1.99 -1.31 -6.87
C LEU A 58 -3.38 -0.88 -7.27
N SER A 59 -4.22 -1.81 -7.70
CA SER A 59 -5.58 -1.48 -8.04
C SER A 59 -6.36 -1.14 -6.78
N PHE A 60 -7.43 -0.39 -6.96
CA PHE A 60 -8.26 0.00 -5.83
C PHE A 60 -8.83 -1.23 -5.12
N GLU A 61 -9.24 -2.23 -5.88
CA GLU A 61 -9.80 -3.45 -5.30
C GLU A 61 -8.78 -4.17 -4.44
N LYS A 62 -7.55 -4.31 -4.94
CA LYS A 62 -6.51 -4.98 -4.18
C LYS A 62 -6.13 -4.19 -2.94
N LEU A 63 -6.06 -2.87 -3.07
CA LEU A 63 -5.78 -2.01 -1.93
C LEU A 63 -6.86 -2.19 -0.86
N HIS A 64 -8.10 -2.23 -1.28
CA HIS A 64 -9.20 -2.41 -0.35
C HIS A 64 -9.06 -3.70 0.45
N ARG A 65 -8.69 -4.78 -0.23
CA ARG A 65 -8.51 -6.05 0.47
C ARG A 65 -7.36 -5.99 1.47
N ILE A 66 -6.27 -5.31 1.12
CA ILE A 66 -5.15 -5.17 2.03
C ILE A 66 -5.56 -4.34 3.24
N LEU A 67 -6.29 -3.26 3.03
CA LEU A 67 -6.74 -2.42 4.14
C LEU A 67 -7.63 -3.17 5.10
N LYS A 68 -8.48 -4.04 4.58
CA LYS A 68 -9.34 -4.85 5.44
C LYS A 68 -8.52 -5.80 6.29
N VAL A 69 -7.50 -6.40 5.71
CA VAL A 69 -6.62 -7.31 6.44
C VAL A 69 -5.91 -6.58 7.56
N LEU A 70 -5.42 -5.38 7.27
CA LEU A 70 -4.68 -4.59 8.24
C LEU A 70 -5.60 -3.82 9.19
N LYS A 71 -6.91 -3.93 8.97
CA LYS A 71 -7.92 -3.27 9.80
C LYS A 71 -7.76 -1.77 9.82
N ILE A 72 -7.43 -1.21 8.67
CA ILE A 72 -7.34 0.22 8.48
C ILE A 72 -8.60 0.65 7.75
N LYS A 73 -9.35 1.58 8.35
CA LYS A 73 -10.59 2.03 7.73
C LYS A 73 -10.33 2.94 6.55
N SER A 74 -9.27 3.70 6.62
CA SER A 74 -8.86 4.55 5.52
C SER A 74 -7.40 4.86 5.72
N LEU A 75 -6.73 5.20 4.64
CA LEU A 75 -5.33 5.61 4.74
C LEU A 75 -5.29 7.11 4.97
N ASP A 76 -4.61 7.50 6.03
CA ASP A 76 -4.36 8.91 6.29
C ASP A 76 -3.09 9.29 5.56
N ILE A 77 -3.20 9.47 4.27
CA ILE A 77 -2.06 9.83 3.46
C ILE A 77 -2.31 11.11 2.70
#